data_a9669cd1f76856f816a9be68f3991f9f
#
_entry.id   a9669cd1f76856f816a9be68f3991f9f
#
_cell.length_a   1.000
_cell.length_b   1.000
_cell.length_c   1.000
_cell.angle_alpha   90.00
_cell.angle_beta   90.00
_cell.angle_gamma   90.00
#
_symmetry.space_group_name_H-M   'P 1'
#
loop_
_entity.id
_entity.type
_entity.pdbx_description
1 polymer ?
#
loop_
_entity_poly.entity_id
_entity_poly.type
_entity_poly.pdbx_seq_one_letter_code
_entity_poly.pdbx_strand_id
1 'polypeptide(L)'
;MKPGEIYWVDLATGRRPGIVVSRENLNQGNYAVIVLCTTRRFAIRSKLPNCVPFQAGEFGMPSDCVAQCEAIYALEKGEIDIASGTIGRLDAPRLRDVIKAIGDVIDSDCEPN
;
A
#
# COMPACT_ATOMS: atom_id res chain seq x y z
N MET A 1 8.52 2.04 11.64
CA MET A 1 7.72 1.48 10.52
C MET A 1 8.64 0.79 9.52
N LYS A 2 8.27 -0.43 9.13
CA LYS A 2 9.06 -1.26 8.21
C LYS A 2 8.28 -1.50 6.93
N PRO A 3 8.96 -1.66 5.78
CA PRO A 3 8.28 -2.01 4.53
C PRO A 3 7.43 -3.27 4.68
N GLY A 4 6.24 -3.24 4.12
CA GLY A 4 5.26 -4.32 4.19
C GLY A 4 4.29 -4.22 5.36
N GLU A 5 4.59 -3.43 6.37
CA GLU A 5 3.65 -3.19 7.47
C GLU A 5 2.41 -2.46 6.95
N ILE A 6 1.26 -2.83 7.48
CA ILE A 6 -0.03 -2.30 7.08
C ILE A 6 -0.63 -1.53 8.25
N TYR A 7 -1.01 -0.28 8.00
CA TYR A 7 -1.63 0.59 9.01
C TYR A 7 -2.96 1.13 8.50
N TRP A 8 -3.83 1.48 9.42
CA TRP A 8 -4.97 2.31 9.06
C TRP A 8 -4.49 3.73 8.73
N VAL A 9 -5.02 4.28 7.65
CA VAL A 9 -4.74 5.64 7.19
C VAL A 9 -6.03 6.44 7.23
N ASP A 10 -5.99 7.58 7.91
CA ASP A 10 -7.14 8.46 8.07
C ASP A 10 -7.08 9.58 7.03
N LEU A 11 -7.95 9.49 6.03
CA LEU A 11 -8.06 10.47 4.95
C LEU A 11 -9.38 11.21 5.06
N ALA A 12 -9.46 12.39 4.42
CA ALA A 12 -10.70 13.14 4.34
C ALA A 12 -11.85 12.33 3.71
N THR A 13 -11.50 11.38 2.82
CA THR A 13 -12.46 10.52 2.12
C THR A 13 -12.80 9.25 2.89
N GLY A 14 -12.18 9.02 4.04
CA GLY A 14 -12.43 7.85 4.88
C GLY A 14 -11.17 7.15 5.33
N ARG A 15 -11.36 6.09 6.11
CA ARG A 15 -10.28 5.30 6.69
C ARG A 15 -10.00 4.09 5.82
N ARG A 16 -8.73 3.86 5.46
CA ARG A 16 -8.33 2.78 4.56
C ARG A 16 -7.05 2.11 5.04
N PRO A 17 -6.87 0.81 4.77
CA PRO A 17 -5.56 0.18 4.97
C PRO A 17 -4.52 0.79 4.02
N GLY A 18 -3.33 1.00 4.54
CA GLY A 18 -2.19 1.47 3.76
C GLY A 18 -0.97 0.59 4.00
N ILE A 19 -0.28 0.24 2.93
CA ILE A 19 0.92 -0.60 2.98
C ILE A 19 2.14 0.29 2.92
N VAL A 20 3.01 0.19 3.92
CA VAL A 20 4.29 0.90 3.93
C VAL A 20 5.20 0.28 2.88
N VAL A 21 5.68 1.09 1.94
CA VAL A 21 6.59 0.63 0.89
C VAL A 21 7.96 1.29 0.96
N SER A 22 8.10 2.35 1.77
CA SER A 22 9.36 3.04 1.95
C SER A 22 10.27 2.33 2.95
N ARG A 23 11.58 2.53 2.77
CA ARG A 23 12.61 1.92 3.60
C ARG A 23 12.54 2.40 5.05
N GLU A 24 12.95 1.53 5.95
CA GLU A 24 12.89 1.79 7.40
C GLU A 24 13.60 3.08 7.80
N ASN A 25 14.80 3.34 7.25
CA ASN A 25 15.54 4.54 7.60
C ASN A 25 14.85 5.82 7.12
N LEU A 26 14.16 5.78 5.98
CA LEU A 26 13.34 6.90 5.52
C LEU A 26 12.14 7.09 6.46
N ASN A 27 11.56 6.00 6.94
CA ASN A 27 10.40 6.01 7.81
C ASN A 27 10.69 6.53 9.23
N GLN A 28 11.95 6.77 9.56
CA GLN A 28 12.33 7.41 10.83
C GLN A 28 12.06 8.92 10.81
N GLY A 29 11.89 9.51 9.64
CA GLY A 29 11.52 10.93 9.50
C GLY A 29 10.02 11.16 9.71
N ASN A 30 9.52 12.30 9.21
CA ASN A 30 8.13 12.70 9.39
C ASN A 30 7.17 12.07 8.39
N TYR A 31 7.69 11.41 7.37
CA TYR A 31 6.89 10.86 6.26
C TYR A 31 7.16 9.38 6.10
N ALA A 32 6.18 8.68 5.56
CA ALA A 32 6.35 7.34 5.02
C ALA A 32 5.62 7.26 3.67
N VAL A 33 6.14 6.46 2.75
CA VAL A 33 5.49 6.25 1.46
C VAL A 33 4.54 5.06 1.60
N ILE A 34 3.28 5.30 1.29
CA ILE A 34 2.16 4.39 1.53
C ILE A 34 1.40 4.13 0.23
N VAL A 35 1.06 2.87 -0.01
CA VAL A 35 0.11 2.48 -1.04
C VAL A 35 -1.22 2.19 -0.36
N LEU A 36 -2.28 2.85 -0.83
CA LEU A 36 -3.61 2.67 -0.25
C LEU A 36 -4.33 1.45 -0.84
N CYS A 37 -5.08 0.77 0.00
CA CYS A 37 -5.94 -0.33 -0.39
C CYS A 37 -7.38 0.15 -0.54
N THR A 38 -8.12 -0.44 -1.47
CA THR A 38 -9.53 -0.13 -1.70
C THR A 38 -10.34 -1.41 -1.85
N THR A 39 -11.58 -1.36 -1.38
CA THR A 39 -12.56 -2.44 -1.60
C THR A 39 -13.37 -2.25 -2.86
N ARG A 40 -13.30 -1.07 -3.46
CA ARG A 40 -14.12 -0.71 -4.62
C ARG A 40 -13.67 -1.47 -5.86
N ARG A 41 -14.64 -2.02 -6.59
CA ARG A 41 -14.44 -2.72 -7.87
C ARG A 41 -13.39 -3.83 -7.76
N PHE A 42 -13.42 -4.56 -6.67
CA PHE A 42 -12.44 -5.61 -6.38
C PHE A 42 -12.29 -6.59 -7.55
N ALA A 43 -13.40 -7.08 -8.10
CA ALA A 43 -13.36 -8.08 -9.16
C ALA A 43 -12.68 -7.57 -10.45
N ILE A 44 -12.88 -6.30 -10.78
CA ILE A 44 -12.27 -5.69 -11.97
C ILE A 44 -10.82 -5.34 -11.69
N ARG A 45 -10.55 -4.68 -10.57
CA ARG A 45 -9.21 -4.20 -10.22
C ARG A 45 -8.23 -5.32 -9.93
N SER A 46 -8.70 -6.47 -9.44
CA SER A 46 -7.84 -7.64 -9.20
C SER A 46 -7.12 -8.13 -10.44
N LYS A 47 -7.62 -7.78 -11.62
CA LYS A 47 -7.06 -8.20 -12.91
C LYS A 47 -6.10 -7.17 -13.49
N LEU A 48 -5.98 -6.00 -12.88
CA LEU A 48 -5.11 -4.94 -13.38
C LEU A 48 -3.67 -5.15 -12.91
N PRO A 49 -2.67 -4.88 -13.77
CA PRO A 49 -1.26 -5.09 -13.41
C PRO A 49 -0.77 -4.13 -12.33
N ASN A 50 -1.44 -3.00 -12.14
CA ASN A 50 -1.10 -2.01 -11.12
C ASN A 50 -1.84 -2.23 -9.79
N CYS A 51 -2.58 -3.33 -9.67
CA CYS A 51 -3.32 -3.67 -8.45
C CYS A 51 -2.89 -5.04 -7.95
N VAL A 52 -2.79 -5.19 -6.63
CA VAL A 52 -2.48 -6.47 -5.98
C VAL A 52 -3.64 -6.85 -5.08
N PRO A 53 -4.35 -7.95 -5.37
CA PRO A 53 -5.51 -8.35 -4.59
C PRO A 53 -5.13 -9.09 -3.30
N PHE A 54 -5.91 -8.85 -2.26
CA PHE A 54 -5.85 -9.54 -0.98
C PHE A 54 -7.25 -9.97 -0.57
N GLN A 55 -7.37 -11.18 -0.04
CA GLN A 55 -8.62 -11.67 0.54
C GLN A 55 -8.72 -11.25 1.99
N ALA A 56 -9.94 -11.15 2.50
CA ALA A 56 -10.18 -10.89 3.92
C ALA A 56 -9.40 -11.89 4.78
N GLY A 57 -8.68 -11.39 5.76
CA GLY A 57 -7.87 -12.19 6.67
C GLY A 57 -6.43 -12.38 6.22
N GLU A 58 -6.10 -12.24 4.93
CA GLU A 58 -4.71 -12.29 4.50
C GLU A 58 -3.95 -11.10 5.10
N PHE A 59 -2.86 -11.39 5.79
CA PHE A 59 -2.00 -10.38 6.44
C PHE A 59 -2.78 -9.39 7.32
N GLY A 60 -3.91 -9.86 7.90
CA GLY A 60 -4.76 -9.04 8.75
C GLY A 60 -5.72 -8.13 8.01
N MET A 61 -5.83 -8.24 6.69
CA MET A 61 -6.74 -7.39 5.91
C MET A 61 -8.18 -7.54 6.38
N PRO A 62 -8.90 -6.43 6.63
CA PRO A 62 -10.24 -6.49 7.21
C PRO A 62 -11.31 -6.98 6.23
N SER A 63 -11.04 -6.91 4.93
CA SER A 63 -11.98 -7.33 3.88
C SER A 63 -11.21 -7.59 2.59
N ASP A 64 -11.89 -8.19 1.60
CA ASP A 64 -11.33 -8.32 0.26
C ASP A 64 -11.02 -6.92 -0.27
N CYS A 65 -9.79 -6.69 -0.69
CA CYS A 65 -9.33 -5.38 -1.15
C CYS A 65 -8.20 -5.54 -2.14
N VAL A 66 -7.88 -4.46 -2.83
CA VAL A 66 -6.69 -4.40 -3.70
C VAL A 66 -5.79 -3.28 -3.23
N ALA A 67 -4.49 -3.52 -3.24
CA ALA A 67 -3.51 -2.46 -3.17
C ALA A 67 -3.56 -1.72 -4.51
N GLN A 68 -4.03 -0.48 -4.48
CA GLN A 68 -4.19 0.36 -5.66
C GLN A 68 -2.89 1.15 -5.84
N CYS A 69 -1.95 0.63 -6.62
CA CYS A 69 -0.57 1.14 -6.63
C CYS A 69 -0.43 2.52 -7.27
N GLU A 70 -1.41 3.01 -8.02
CA GLU A 70 -1.44 4.41 -8.42
C GLU A 70 -1.81 5.35 -7.26
N ALA A 71 -2.43 4.82 -6.19
CA ALA A 71 -2.71 5.57 -4.97
C ALA A 71 -1.52 5.43 -4.01
N ILE A 72 -0.39 5.97 -4.43
CA ILE A 72 0.87 5.99 -3.69
C ILE A 72 1.16 7.42 -3.23
N TYR A 73 1.37 7.58 -1.92
CA TYR A 73 1.52 8.90 -1.31
C TYR A 73 2.63 8.92 -0.27
N ALA A 74 3.35 10.02 -0.21
CA ALA A 74 4.18 10.35 0.94
C ALA A 74 3.26 10.99 1.97
N LEU A 75 2.90 10.26 3.00
CA LEU A 75 2.00 10.71 4.05
C LEU A 75 2.77 11.15 5.29
N GLU A 76 2.30 12.22 5.92
CA GLU A 76 2.79 12.58 7.24
C GLU A 76 2.32 11.56 8.27
N LYS A 77 3.14 11.29 9.27
CA LYS A 77 2.80 10.30 10.29
C LYS A 77 1.52 10.61 11.05
N GLY A 78 1.12 11.88 11.11
CA GLY A 78 -0.15 12.27 11.70
C GLY A 78 -1.38 11.75 10.94
N GLU A 79 -1.22 11.41 9.67
CA GLU A 79 -2.29 10.82 8.85
C GLU A 79 -2.37 9.30 8.97
N ILE A 80 -1.37 8.70 9.60
CA ILE A 80 -1.27 7.25 9.78
C ILE A 80 -1.60 6.91 11.22
N ASP A 81 -2.52 5.98 11.44
CA ASP A 81 -2.89 5.56 12.78
C ASP A 81 -1.86 4.60 13.36
N ILE A 82 -0.76 5.17 13.83
CA ILE A 82 0.34 4.42 14.45
C ILE A 82 -0.07 3.90 15.84
N ALA A 83 -0.90 4.67 16.53
CA ALA A 83 -1.29 4.37 17.91
C ALA A 83 -2.07 3.04 18.01
N SER A 84 -2.88 2.71 17.01
CA SER A 84 -3.61 1.43 16.96
C SER A 84 -2.72 0.25 16.58
N GLY A 85 -1.48 0.48 16.20
CA GLY A 85 -0.55 -0.55 15.75
C GLY A 85 -0.81 -1.00 14.32
N THR A 86 -0.08 -2.02 13.89
CA THR A 86 -0.23 -2.58 12.55
C THR A 86 -1.50 -3.42 12.44
N ILE A 87 -2.14 -3.36 11.27
CA ILE A 87 -3.18 -4.33 10.89
C ILE A 87 -2.53 -5.69 10.66
N GLY A 88 -1.35 -5.68 10.02
CA GLY A 88 -0.57 -6.87 9.72
C GLY A 88 0.68 -6.48 8.96
N ARG A 89 1.32 -7.46 8.34
CA ARG A 89 2.54 -7.26 7.56
C ARG A 89 2.59 -8.24 6.40
N LEU A 90 2.88 -7.73 5.21
CA LEU A 90 3.11 -8.58 4.04
C LEU A 90 4.39 -9.40 4.21
N ASP A 91 4.37 -10.63 3.70
CA ASP A 91 5.60 -11.38 3.53
C ASP A 91 6.41 -10.81 2.36
N ALA A 92 7.65 -11.26 2.20
CA ALA A 92 8.54 -10.75 1.17
C ALA A 92 8.01 -10.98 -0.25
N PRO A 93 7.46 -12.15 -0.61
CA PRO A 93 6.90 -12.34 -1.96
C PRO A 93 5.76 -11.38 -2.26
N ARG A 94 4.85 -11.15 -1.33
CA ARG A 94 3.70 -10.26 -1.55
C ARG A 94 4.11 -8.80 -1.58
N LEU A 95 5.11 -8.41 -0.77
CA LEU A 95 5.68 -7.07 -0.86
C LEU A 95 6.32 -6.84 -2.22
N ARG A 96 7.02 -7.83 -2.76
CA ARG A 96 7.59 -7.74 -4.11
C ARG A 96 6.50 -7.59 -5.17
N ASP A 97 5.36 -8.24 -5.02
CA ASP A 97 4.22 -8.06 -5.94
C ASP A 97 3.75 -6.60 -5.93
N VAL A 98 3.66 -5.98 -4.77
CA VAL A 98 3.28 -4.57 -4.64
C VAL A 98 4.31 -3.66 -5.30
N ILE A 99 5.59 -3.89 -5.05
CA ILE A 99 6.67 -3.09 -5.64
C ILE A 99 6.67 -3.22 -7.16
N LYS A 100 6.46 -4.42 -7.68
CA LYS A 100 6.34 -4.65 -9.12
C LYS A 100 5.14 -3.89 -9.71
N ALA A 101 4.01 -3.91 -9.02
CA ALA A 101 2.82 -3.20 -9.46
C ALA A 101 3.01 -1.67 -9.42
N ILE A 102 3.77 -1.16 -8.46
CA ILE A 102 4.19 0.26 -8.45
C ILE A 102 5.01 0.57 -9.70
N GLY A 103 5.92 -0.31 -10.09
CA GLY A 103 6.71 -0.15 -11.30
C GLY A 103 5.86 -0.09 -12.56
N ASP A 104 4.70 -0.72 -12.55
CA ASP A 104 3.75 -0.67 -13.66
C ASP A 104 3.06 0.69 -13.78
N VAL A 105 2.92 1.41 -12.66
CA VAL A 105 2.35 2.76 -12.62
C VAL A 105 3.40 3.80 -12.99
N ILE A 106 4.58 3.67 -12.39
CA ILE A 106 5.70 4.59 -12.60
C ILE A 106 6.47 4.06 -13.80
N ASP A 107 6.20 4.61 -14.95
CA ASP A 107 6.64 4.09 -16.21
C ASP A 107 8.14 3.90 -16.31
N SER A 108 8.51 2.67 -16.56
CA SER A 108 9.86 2.29 -16.92
C SER A 108 10.10 2.38 -18.43
N ASP A 109 9.09 2.72 -19.23
CA ASP A 109 9.17 2.86 -20.69
C ASP A 109 9.60 4.24 -21.10
N CYS A 110 10.28 4.96 -20.23
CA CYS A 110 10.99 6.17 -20.59
C CYS A 110 12.05 5.78 -21.61
N GLU A 111 11.68 5.81 -22.87
CA GLU A 111 12.58 5.50 -23.96
C GLU A 111 13.74 6.50 -23.95
N PRO A 112 14.99 6.03 -23.85
CA PRO A 112 16.12 6.92 -24.09
C PRO A 112 16.10 7.28 -25.56
N ASN A 113 15.94 8.51 -25.83
CA ASN A 113 16.02 9.01 -27.21
C ASN A 113 17.46 9.05 -27.68
#